data_22bb594d7ed776f6887e65e74eb64a97
#
_entry.id   22bb594d7ed776f6887e65e74eb64a97
#
_cell.length_a   1.000
_cell.length_b   1.000
_cell.length_c   1.000
_cell.angle_alpha   90.00
_cell.angle_beta   90.00
_cell.angle_gamma   90.00
#
_symmetry.space_group_name_H-M   'P 1'
#
loop_
_entity.id
_entity.type
_entity.pdbx_description
1 polymer ?
#
loop_
_entity_poly.entity_id
_entity_poly.type
_entity_poly.pdbx_seq_one_letter_code
_entity_poly.pdbx_strand_id
1 'polypeptide(L)'
;MMPHSRIASFSPSFSFPNVRLVSLSLLLVMSVLAGCATKPGLPDDPVLATGPGSVAGQHVPKGPLRTITPGQIGSHSIASTEPPKELWDRIRRGFAMPDLQNELVTDREQWYASRPDYIQRMTERSSKYLFHIVEELERRQMPTELALLPFIESAFNPQAVSSAKAAGMWQFMPATGKYFELKQNVFRDDRRDVLASTRAALDYLQKLYGMFGDWHLALAAYNWGEGSVGRAIAKNQKAGLGTSYEELNMPAETRLYVPKLQAVKNIVAHPEAFSAELPLIENHPYFQQVQISRDIDVALAARLADVQIEDFKALNPSARRPVILAAGTPQILLPWDNALVFQRNFAAYSQGQYASWTAWTAPSTMNATEAARHTGMNESELRSMNNIPPRMLIKAGSTLLVPRTALMANDVSSQVADNAQVSLAPEIVTRRTTVKARKGESVTSIASRYGVAAASVAGWNNVSVNSSFKKGHQIVLHLPFSARSAGSARPARSAVRSVHQPASSGRTAIKAEKRSASKTIVKSKKR
;
A
#
# COMPACT_ATOMS: atom_id res chain seq x y z
N MET A 1 -7.35 -2.51 79.11
CA MET A 1 -6.41 -1.42 79.43
C MET A 1 -5.99 -0.79 78.12
N MET A 2 -6.61 0.34 77.80
CA MET A 2 -6.16 1.27 76.74
C MET A 2 -5.01 2.12 77.25
N PRO A 3 -4.15 2.70 76.36
CA PRO A 3 -4.33 4.12 76.20
C PRO A 3 -4.30 4.63 74.72
N HIS A 4 -5.06 5.71 74.56
CA HIS A 4 -5.11 6.62 73.44
C HIS A 4 -3.78 7.28 73.14
N SER A 5 -3.49 7.52 71.83
CA SER A 5 -2.62 8.64 71.47
C SER A 5 -3.03 9.25 70.10
N ARG A 6 -3.05 10.49 70.09
CA ARG A 6 -3.60 11.59 69.33
C ARG A 6 -3.16 11.64 67.85
N ILE A 7 -4.13 11.97 67.03
CA ILE A 7 -4.00 12.44 65.66
C ILE A 7 -3.41 13.86 65.67
N ALA A 8 -2.31 14.09 64.93
CA ALA A 8 -1.80 15.40 64.59
C ALA A 8 -2.03 15.63 63.08
N SER A 9 -2.95 16.54 62.79
CA SER A 9 -3.20 17.08 61.45
C SER A 9 -2.13 18.11 61.09
N PHE A 10 -1.38 17.82 59.99
CA PHE A 10 -0.50 18.81 59.37
C PHE A 10 -1.11 19.22 58.03
N SER A 11 -1.52 20.48 57.93
CA SER A 11 -1.87 21.15 56.68
C SER A 11 -0.64 21.95 56.19
N PRO A 12 -0.13 21.78 55.00
CA PRO A 12 0.77 22.74 54.42
C PRO A 12 0.01 23.77 53.60
N SER A 13 0.11 25.02 54.05
CA SER A 13 -0.29 26.24 53.31
C SER A 13 0.68 26.45 52.14
N PHE A 14 0.19 26.36 50.91
CA PHE A 14 0.90 26.85 49.75
C PHE A 14 0.41 28.27 49.40
N SER A 15 1.35 29.22 49.52
CA SER A 15 1.22 30.61 49.13
C SER A 15 1.46 30.78 47.65
N PHE A 16 0.49 31.30 46.88
CA PHE A 16 0.63 31.65 45.47
C PHE A 16 1.10 33.08 45.31
N PRO A 17 2.08 33.40 44.47
CA PRO A 17 2.41 34.76 44.13
C PRO A 17 1.45 35.34 43.11
N ASN A 18 1.02 36.58 43.40
CA ASN A 18 0.17 37.43 42.57
C ASN A 18 0.72 37.60 41.13
N VAL A 19 -0.01 37.16 40.13
CA VAL A 19 0.16 37.58 38.74
C VAL A 19 -0.92 38.58 38.41
N ARG A 20 -0.45 39.83 38.11
CA ARG A 20 -1.28 40.97 37.74
C ARG A 20 -2.06 40.66 36.46
N LEU A 21 -3.41 40.75 36.50
CA LEU A 21 -4.28 40.83 35.33
C LEU A 21 -4.00 42.14 34.58
N VAL A 22 -3.55 42.04 33.36
CA VAL A 22 -3.61 43.12 32.38
C VAL A 22 -4.84 42.91 31.56
N SER A 23 -5.85 43.73 31.86
CA SER A 23 -7.10 43.78 31.09
C SER A 23 -6.83 44.44 29.74
N LEU A 24 -6.96 43.72 28.65
CA LEU A 24 -6.98 44.27 27.30
C LEU A 24 -8.42 44.19 26.80
N SER A 25 -9.11 45.33 26.89
CA SER A 25 -10.43 45.55 26.34
C SER A 25 -10.35 45.59 24.82
N LEU A 26 -10.89 44.59 24.13
CA LEU A 26 -11.07 44.64 22.67
C LEU A 26 -12.49 45.06 22.35
N LEU A 27 -12.62 46.33 21.92
CA LEU A 27 -13.83 46.91 21.36
C LEU A 27 -14.25 46.18 20.08
N LEU A 28 -15.48 45.62 20.13
CA LEU A 28 -16.18 45.09 18.96
C LEU A 28 -16.78 46.23 18.15
N VAL A 29 -16.13 46.66 17.06
CA VAL A 29 -16.73 47.58 16.09
C VAL A 29 -17.41 46.77 15.00
N MET A 30 -18.73 46.69 15.06
CA MET A 30 -19.58 46.26 13.95
C MET A 30 -19.60 47.35 12.89
N SER A 31 -18.90 47.16 11.78
CA SER A 31 -19.04 47.99 10.56
C SER A 31 -19.87 47.20 9.55
N VAL A 32 -21.12 47.57 9.37
CA VAL A 32 -21.95 47.18 8.24
C VAL A 32 -21.42 47.93 7.03
N LEU A 33 -20.75 47.28 6.10
CA LEU A 33 -20.40 47.79 4.79
C LEU A 33 -21.21 47.02 3.75
N ALA A 34 -22.28 47.67 3.27
CA ALA A 34 -22.94 47.33 2.03
C ALA A 34 -21.98 47.68 0.85
N GLY A 35 -21.34 46.67 0.29
CA GLY A 35 -20.50 46.79 -0.90
C GLY A 35 -21.27 46.33 -2.11
N CYS A 36 -21.65 47.27 -2.99
CA CYS A 36 -22.10 46.98 -4.34
C CYS A 36 -20.95 46.43 -5.15
N ALA A 37 -21.00 45.15 -5.53
CA ALA A 37 -20.10 44.59 -6.53
C ALA A 37 -20.61 44.90 -7.92
N THR A 38 -19.94 45.80 -8.62
CA THR A 38 -20.10 46.05 -10.06
C THR A 38 -19.43 44.91 -10.82
N LYS A 39 -20.22 44.18 -11.64
CA LYS A 39 -19.71 43.23 -12.63
C LYS A 39 -19.16 44.01 -13.85
N PRO A 40 -18.07 43.55 -14.49
CA PRO A 40 -17.66 44.06 -15.80
C PRO A 40 -18.66 43.64 -16.87
N GLY A 41 -19.08 44.59 -17.69
CA GLY A 41 -20.08 44.40 -18.74
C GLY A 41 -19.58 43.51 -19.89
N LEU A 42 -20.47 42.68 -20.37
CA LEU A 42 -20.45 42.06 -21.69
C LEU A 42 -21.25 42.95 -22.67
N PRO A 43 -20.95 42.94 -23.96
CA PRO A 43 -21.51 43.89 -24.92
C PRO A 43 -23.00 43.67 -25.24
N ASP A 44 -23.68 44.76 -25.53
CA ASP A 44 -25.10 44.91 -25.78
C ASP A 44 -25.66 44.01 -26.89
N ASP A 45 -26.69 43.20 -26.54
CA ASP A 45 -27.68 42.70 -27.47
C ASP A 45 -29.03 43.40 -27.24
N PRO A 46 -29.86 43.64 -28.28
CA PRO A 46 -30.93 44.64 -28.26
C PRO A 46 -32.12 44.25 -27.38
N VAL A 47 -32.55 45.22 -26.59
CA VAL A 47 -33.70 45.19 -25.70
C VAL A 47 -34.99 44.97 -26.48
N LEU A 48 -35.64 43.83 -26.25
CA LEU A 48 -37.06 43.64 -26.53
C LEU A 48 -37.87 43.89 -25.25
N ALA A 49 -38.75 44.90 -25.34
CA ALA A 49 -39.59 45.32 -24.27
C ALA A 49 -40.54 44.22 -23.79
N THR A 50 -40.48 43.88 -22.52
CA THR A 50 -41.45 42.99 -21.86
C THR A 50 -42.47 43.83 -21.08
N GLY A 51 -43.72 43.76 -21.51
CA GLY A 51 -44.89 44.19 -20.74
C GLY A 51 -45.19 43.21 -19.61
N PRO A 52 -45.89 43.59 -18.55
CA PRO A 52 -46.13 42.79 -17.36
C PRO A 52 -47.17 41.72 -17.61
N GLY A 53 -46.83 40.49 -17.22
CA GLY A 53 -47.80 39.45 -16.89
C GLY A 53 -48.19 38.48 -17.99
N SER A 54 -47.47 37.35 -18.11
CA SER A 54 -48.11 36.08 -18.48
C SER A 54 -47.43 34.93 -17.73
N VAL A 55 -48.22 34.23 -16.94
CA VAL A 55 -47.94 32.93 -16.39
C VAL A 55 -47.55 32.00 -17.52
N ALA A 56 -46.43 31.31 -17.45
CA ALA A 56 -46.02 30.33 -18.42
C ALA A 56 -47.13 29.29 -18.61
N GLY A 57 -47.88 29.45 -19.70
CA GLY A 57 -48.96 28.55 -20.08
C GLY A 57 -48.36 27.17 -20.38
N GLN A 58 -48.79 26.17 -19.68
CA GLN A 58 -48.64 24.79 -20.09
C GLN A 58 -49.17 24.71 -21.53
N HIS A 59 -48.31 24.29 -22.45
CA HIS A 59 -48.73 23.93 -23.82
C HIS A 59 -49.63 22.70 -23.75
N VAL A 60 -50.93 22.93 -23.56
CA VAL A 60 -51.91 21.90 -23.78
C VAL A 60 -52.07 21.73 -25.29
N PRO A 61 -51.84 20.55 -25.87
CA PRO A 61 -52.01 20.31 -27.27
C PRO A 61 -53.46 20.57 -27.68
N LYS A 62 -53.71 21.54 -28.58
CA LYS A 62 -55.03 21.84 -29.14
C LYS A 62 -55.31 20.85 -30.28
N GLY A 63 -55.77 19.63 -29.92
CA GLY A 63 -56.21 18.63 -30.88
C GLY A 63 -56.81 17.43 -30.18
N PRO A 64 -57.64 16.64 -30.83
CA PRO A 64 -58.15 15.39 -30.21
C PRO A 64 -56.99 14.49 -29.86
N LEU A 65 -56.95 14.05 -28.57
CA LEU A 65 -55.98 13.07 -28.09
C LEU A 65 -56.06 11.81 -28.99
N ARG A 66 -54.99 11.52 -29.71
CA ARG A 66 -54.88 10.27 -30.49
C ARG A 66 -54.80 9.11 -29.48
N THR A 67 -55.64 8.12 -29.69
CA THR A 67 -55.58 6.87 -28.95
C THR A 67 -54.20 6.23 -29.19
N ILE A 68 -53.43 6.00 -28.14
CA ILE A 68 -52.14 5.31 -28.21
C ILE A 68 -52.48 3.84 -28.46
N THR A 69 -52.17 3.33 -29.64
CA THR A 69 -52.33 1.90 -29.94
C THR A 69 -51.24 1.08 -29.25
N PRO A 70 -51.55 -0.14 -28.77
CA PRO A 70 -50.57 -0.99 -28.06
C PRO A 70 -49.25 -1.23 -28.80
N GLY A 71 -49.22 -1.09 -30.13
CA GLY A 71 -48.00 -1.21 -30.93
C GLY A 71 -47.08 0.04 -30.92
N GLN A 72 -47.51 1.17 -30.31
CA GLN A 72 -46.71 2.38 -30.14
C GLN A 72 -46.09 2.49 -28.73
N ILE A 73 -46.43 1.59 -27.82
CA ILE A 73 -45.67 1.37 -26.60
C ILE A 73 -44.46 0.56 -27.03
N GLY A 74 -43.43 1.25 -27.50
CA GLY A 74 -42.13 0.62 -27.67
C GLY A 74 -41.83 -0.16 -26.39
N SER A 75 -41.40 -1.40 -26.55
CA SER A 75 -40.96 -2.27 -25.45
C SER A 75 -39.71 -1.68 -24.75
N HIS A 76 -39.82 -0.46 -24.27
CA HIS A 76 -38.91 0.00 -23.23
C HIS A 76 -39.39 -0.72 -21.97
N SER A 77 -38.78 -1.84 -21.67
CA SER A 77 -38.83 -2.46 -20.37
C SER A 77 -38.70 -1.32 -19.36
N ILE A 78 -39.78 -1.08 -18.57
CA ILE A 78 -39.69 -0.21 -17.40
C ILE A 78 -38.61 -0.84 -16.58
N ALA A 79 -37.46 -0.15 -16.49
CA ALA A 79 -36.36 -0.62 -15.65
C ALA A 79 -36.98 -0.90 -14.27
N SER A 80 -36.88 -2.12 -13.80
CA SER A 80 -37.45 -2.53 -12.53
C SER A 80 -36.99 -1.54 -11.47
N THR A 81 -37.94 -0.83 -10.87
CA THR A 81 -37.68 0.12 -9.77
C THR A 81 -37.38 -0.63 -8.47
N GLU A 82 -37.54 -1.95 -8.45
CA GLU A 82 -37.15 -2.76 -7.29
C GLU A 82 -35.62 -2.78 -7.17
N PRO A 83 -35.11 -2.57 -5.93
CA PRO A 83 -33.71 -2.76 -5.66
C PRO A 83 -33.27 -4.16 -6.07
N PRO A 84 -32.10 -4.32 -6.71
CA PRO A 84 -31.61 -5.63 -7.07
C PRO A 84 -31.41 -6.47 -5.80
N LYS A 85 -31.92 -7.70 -5.79
CA LYS A 85 -31.74 -8.64 -4.68
C LYS A 85 -30.35 -9.26 -4.69
N GLU A 86 -29.76 -9.36 -5.86
CA GLU A 86 -28.44 -9.90 -6.08
C GLU A 86 -27.43 -8.81 -6.44
N LEU A 87 -26.22 -8.91 -5.88
CA LEU A 87 -25.18 -7.90 -6.07
C LEU A 87 -24.66 -7.85 -7.52
N TRP A 88 -24.62 -8.99 -8.23
CA TRP A 88 -24.20 -9.01 -9.63
C TRP A 88 -25.14 -8.19 -10.53
N ASP A 89 -26.46 -8.23 -10.25
CA ASP A 89 -27.43 -7.40 -10.98
C ASP A 89 -27.21 -5.90 -10.69
N ARG A 90 -26.87 -5.56 -9.46
CA ARG A 90 -26.51 -4.19 -9.10
C ARG A 90 -25.27 -3.72 -9.86
N ILE A 91 -24.24 -4.57 -9.95
CA ILE A 91 -23.02 -4.29 -10.71
C ILE A 91 -23.32 -4.10 -12.19
N ARG A 92 -24.10 -5.02 -12.81
CA ARG A 92 -24.48 -4.93 -14.23
C ARG A 92 -25.24 -3.65 -14.56
N ARG A 93 -26.17 -3.23 -13.70
CA ARG A 93 -26.96 -1.98 -13.87
C ARG A 93 -26.10 -0.72 -13.84
N GLY A 94 -24.96 -0.75 -13.18
CA GLY A 94 -24.05 0.38 -13.05
C GLY A 94 -22.90 0.40 -14.07
N PHE A 95 -22.89 -0.51 -15.06
CA PHE A 95 -21.90 -0.47 -16.13
C PHE A 95 -22.07 0.80 -16.98
N ALA A 96 -20.99 1.58 -17.11
CA ALA A 96 -21.00 2.87 -17.78
C ALA A 96 -19.72 3.17 -18.57
N MET A 97 -18.73 2.29 -18.54
CA MET A 97 -17.53 2.44 -19.35
C MET A 97 -17.78 2.02 -20.80
N PRO A 98 -17.18 2.72 -21.78
CA PRO A 98 -17.20 2.25 -23.18
C PRO A 98 -16.65 0.82 -23.27
N ASP A 99 -17.29 -0.01 -24.12
CA ASP A 99 -16.78 -1.34 -24.38
C ASP A 99 -15.57 -1.32 -25.29
N LEU A 100 -14.58 -2.14 -24.96
CA LEU A 100 -13.46 -2.44 -25.85
C LEU A 100 -13.74 -3.73 -26.60
N GLN A 101 -13.67 -3.69 -27.94
CA GLN A 101 -13.91 -4.85 -28.80
C GLN A 101 -12.70 -5.05 -29.72
N ASN A 102 -11.88 -6.04 -29.40
CA ASN A 102 -10.72 -6.42 -30.22
C ASN A 102 -10.28 -7.87 -29.93
N GLU A 103 -9.35 -8.37 -30.74
CA GLU A 103 -8.84 -9.74 -30.61
C GLU A 103 -8.23 -10.03 -29.22
N LEU A 104 -7.67 -9.02 -28.55
CA LEU A 104 -7.09 -9.21 -27.21
C LEU A 104 -8.18 -9.47 -26.16
N VAL A 105 -9.35 -8.87 -26.30
CA VAL A 105 -10.50 -9.15 -25.42
C VAL A 105 -10.94 -10.59 -25.63
N THR A 106 -11.18 -11.02 -26.88
CA THR A 106 -11.58 -12.38 -27.23
C THR A 106 -10.58 -13.44 -26.72
N ASP A 107 -9.28 -13.17 -26.87
CA ASP A 107 -8.22 -14.04 -26.33
C ASP A 107 -8.30 -14.14 -24.80
N ARG A 108 -8.61 -13.05 -24.10
CA ARG A 108 -8.75 -13.08 -22.63
C ARG A 108 -10.04 -13.76 -22.19
N GLU A 109 -11.13 -13.58 -22.88
CA GLU A 109 -12.38 -14.30 -22.65
C GLU A 109 -12.16 -15.82 -22.74
N GLN A 110 -11.52 -16.29 -23.81
CA GLN A 110 -11.19 -17.70 -23.98
C GLN A 110 -10.25 -18.21 -22.89
N TRP A 111 -9.28 -17.37 -22.49
CA TRP A 111 -8.36 -17.69 -21.40
C TRP A 111 -9.11 -17.94 -20.08
N TYR A 112 -10.08 -17.09 -19.73
CA TYR A 112 -10.89 -17.23 -18.52
C TYR A 112 -11.87 -18.41 -18.67
N ALA A 113 -12.61 -18.50 -19.76
CA ALA A 113 -13.58 -19.57 -20.01
C ALA A 113 -12.96 -20.98 -19.96
N SER A 114 -11.69 -21.11 -20.37
CA SER A 114 -10.96 -22.38 -20.25
C SER A 114 -10.52 -22.74 -18.81
N ARG A 115 -10.87 -21.90 -17.81
CA ARG A 115 -10.45 -22.07 -16.41
C ARG A 115 -11.60 -21.81 -15.43
N PRO A 116 -12.67 -22.59 -15.46
CA PRO A 116 -13.85 -22.36 -14.62
C PRO A 116 -13.51 -22.35 -13.12
N ASP A 117 -12.65 -23.27 -12.67
CA ASP A 117 -12.17 -23.27 -11.27
C ASP A 117 -11.48 -21.97 -10.85
N TYR A 118 -10.81 -21.29 -11.79
CA TYR A 118 -10.18 -20.00 -11.50
C TYR A 118 -11.23 -18.91 -11.33
N ILE A 119 -12.23 -18.87 -12.21
CA ILE A 119 -13.37 -17.94 -12.10
C ILE A 119 -14.09 -18.16 -10.77
N GLN A 120 -14.45 -19.40 -10.47
CA GLN A 120 -15.13 -19.74 -9.22
C GLN A 120 -14.35 -19.25 -7.99
N ARG A 121 -13.07 -19.58 -7.87
CA ARG A 121 -12.25 -19.15 -6.72
C ARG A 121 -12.16 -17.63 -6.59
N MET A 122 -12.02 -16.89 -7.68
CA MET A 122 -11.90 -15.43 -7.60
C MET A 122 -13.25 -14.77 -7.27
N THR A 123 -14.36 -15.30 -7.80
CA THR A 123 -15.71 -14.79 -7.50
C THR A 123 -16.14 -15.12 -6.07
N GLU A 124 -15.85 -16.32 -5.56
CA GLU A 124 -16.06 -16.67 -4.15
C GLU A 124 -15.30 -15.75 -3.21
N ARG A 125 -14.02 -15.43 -3.51
CA ARG A 125 -13.24 -14.47 -2.69
C ARG A 125 -13.84 -13.09 -2.71
N SER A 126 -14.38 -12.67 -3.84
CA SER A 126 -14.93 -11.32 -4.01
C SER A 126 -16.20 -11.10 -3.17
N SER A 127 -16.95 -12.16 -2.84
CA SER A 127 -18.21 -12.07 -2.11
C SER A 127 -18.13 -11.30 -0.80
N LYS A 128 -16.97 -11.35 -0.14
CA LYS A 128 -16.72 -10.65 1.14
C LYS A 128 -16.53 -9.13 0.96
N TYR A 129 -16.18 -8.64 -0.24
CA TYR A 129 -15.71 -7.26 -0.44
C TYR A 129 -16.55 -6.46 -1.44
N LEU A 130 -17.16 -7.13 -2.41
CA LEU A 130 -17.83 -6.49 -3.55
C LEU A 130 -18.91 -5.51 -3.13
N PHE A 131 -19.73 -5.84 -2.14
CA PHE A 131 -20.78 -4.93 -1.68
C PHE A 131 -20.20 -3.56 -1.27
N HIS A 132 -19.16 -3.57 -0.44
CA HIS A 132 -18.49 -2.34 -0.01
C HIS A 132 -17.89 -1.55 -1.18
N ILE A 133 -17.27 -2.25 -2.14
CA ILE A 133 -16.64 -1.60 -3.30
C ILE A 133 -17.72 -0.94 -4.18
N VAL A 134 -18.82 -1.63 -4.43
CA VAL A 134 -19.94 -1.11 -5.23
C VAL A 134 -20.58 0.09 -4.55
N GLU A 135 -20.81 0.04 -3.23
CA GLU A 135 -21.29 1.18 -2.43
C GLU A 135 -20.39 2.41 -2.58
N GLU A 136 -19.07 2.23 -2.50
CA GLU A 136 -18.10 3.31 -2.65
C GLU A 136 -18.08 3.88 -4.08
N LEU A 137 -18.21 3.04 -5.11
CA LEU A 137 -18.29 3.47 -6.50
C LEU A 137 -19.56 4.29 -6.77
N GLU A 138 -20.71 3.81 -6.34
CA GLU A 138 -21.99 4.50 -6.52
C GLU A 138 -22.02 5.85 -5.80
N ARG A 139 -21.51 5.92 -4.55
CA ARG A 139 -21.40 7.20 -3.83
C ARG A 139 -20.54 8.22 -4.56
N ARG A 140 -19.59 7.77 -5.37
CA ARG A 140 -18.69 8.62 -6.17
C ARG A 140 -19.15 8.81 -7.60
N GLN A 141 -20.28 8.22 -7.98
CA GLN A 141 -20.81 8.22 -9.34
C GLN A 141 -19.79 7.68 -10.37
N MET A 142 -19.06 6.64 -9.98
CA MET A 142 -18.06 5.96 -10.81
C MET A 142 -18.65 4.69 -11.42
N PRO A 143 -18.19 4.30 -12.62
CA PRO A 143 -18.63 3.05 -13.28
C PRO A 143 -18.39 1.82 -12.42
N THR A 144 -19.38 0.93 -12.32
CA THR A 144 -19.29 -0.28 -11.50
C THR A 144 -18.38 -1.35 -12.08
N GLU A 145 -17.98 -1.26 -13.34
CA GLU A 145 -16.90 -2.09 -13.92
C GLU A 145 -15.62 -2.02 -13.08
N LEU A 146 -15.38 -0.90 -12.43
CA LEU A 146 -14.20 -0.71 -11.58
C LEU A 146 -14.21 -1.61 -10.34
N ALA A 147 -15.38 -2.14 -9.93
CA ALA A 147 -15.45 -3.19 -8.90
C ALA A 147 -14.78 -4.49 -9.34
N LEU A 148 -14.59 -4.67 -10.64
CA LEU A 148 -13.98 -5.86 -11.22
C LEU A 148 -12.45 -5.79 -11.32
N LEU A 149 -11.83 -4.61 -11.04
CA LEU A 149 -10.37 -4.46 -11.08
C LEU A 149 -9.61 -5.45 -10.16
N PRO A 150 -10.02 -5.70 -8.92
CA PRO A 150 -9.32 -6.66 -8.07
C PRO A 150 -9.28 -8.08 -8.64
N PHE A 151 -10.16 -8.46 -9.59
CA PHE A 151 -10.06 -9.74 -10.29
C PHE A 151 -8.79 -9.85 -11.12
N ILE A 152 -8.44 -8.77 -11.84
CA ILE A 152 -7.26 -8.76 -12.73
C ILE A 152 -5.97 -8.39 -11.99
N GLU A 153 -6.07 -7.71 -10.84
CA GLU A 153 -4.91 -7.32 -10.01
C GLU A 153 -4.43 -8.46 -9.11
N SER A 154 -5.33 -9.14 -8.42
CA SER A 154 -4.96 -10.10 -7.37
C SER A 154 -5.87 -11.33 -7.28
N ALA A 155 -6.85 -11.49 -8.17
CA ALA A 155 -7.96 -12.44 -8.01
C ALA A 155 -8.64 -12.27 -6.64
N PHE A 156 -8.91 -11.03 -6.24
CA PHE A 156 -9.48 -10.63 -4.95
C PHE A 156 -8.73 -11.17 -3.73
N ASN A 157 -7.41 -11.37 -3.82
CA ASN A 157 -6.62 -11.81 -2.68
C ASN A 157 -6.03 -10.60 -1.93
N PRO A 158 -6.54 -10.24 -0.74
CA PRO A 158 -6.04 -9.09 0.02
C PRO A 158 -4.64 -9.33 0.60
N GLN A 159 -4.19 -10.59 0.65
CA GLN A 159 -2.84 -10.94 1.10
C GLN A 159 -1.80 -10.97 -0.03
N ALA A 160 -2.22 -10.75 -1.28
CA ALA A 160 -1.33 -10.81 -2.42
C ALA A 160 -0.16 -9.81 -2.30
N VAL A 161 1.03 -10.28 -2.68
CA VAL A 161 2.24 -9.45 -2.81
C VAL A 161 2.96 -9.84 -4.08
N SER A 162 3.16 -8.90 -4.99
CA SER A 162 3.90 -9.13 -6.22
C SER A 162 5.42 -9.14 -6.01
N SER A 163 6.16 -9.63 -6.99
CA SER A 163 7.63 -9.56 -7.02
C SER A 163 8.15 -8.12 -6.94
N ALA A 164 7.40 -7.16 -7.48
CA ALA A 164 7.66 -5.73 -7.42
C ALA A 164 7.22 -5.09 -6.09
N LYS A 165 6.73 -5.88 -5.12
CA LYS A 165 6.24 -5.45 -3.81
C LYS A 165 4.94 -4.62 -3.84
N ALA A 166 4.16 -4.70 -4.91
CA ALA A 166 2.77 -4.27 -4.87
C ALA A 166 2.00 -5.17 -3.91
N ALA A 167 1.01 -4.65 -3.17
CA ALA A 167 0.33 -5.40 -2.12
C ALA A 167 -1.18 -5.13 -2.07
N GLY A 168 -1.92 -6.12 -1.57
CA GLY A 168 -3.36 -6.06 -1.35
C GLY A 168 -4.17 -6.41 -2.61
N MET A 169 -5.50 -6.36 -2.50
CA MET A 169 -6.36 -6.68 -3.63
C MET A 169 -6.26 -5.65 -4.77
N TRP A 170 -5.90 -4.41 -4.48
CA TRP A 170 -5.71 -3.31 -5.43
C TRP A 170 -4.26 -3.17 -5.92
N GLN A 171 -3.33 -4.01 -5.49
CA GLN A 171 -1.91 -4.05 -5.87
C GLN A 171 -1.17 -2.70 -5.79
N PHE A 172 -1.36 -1.97 -4.69
CA PHE A 172 -0.64 -0.72 -4.49
C PHE A 172 0.86 -0.91 -4.37
N MET A 173 1.62 -0.18 -5.17
CA MET A 173 3.07 -0.02 -4.99
C MET A 173 3.36 0.73 -3.67
N PRO A 174 4.49 0.46 -2.98
CA PRO A 174 4.79 1.12 -1.69
C PRO A 174 4.75 2.63 -1.75
N ALA A 175 5.30 3.25 -2.78
CA ALA A 175 5.33 4.71 -2.93
C ALA A 175 3.95 5.29 -3.21
N THR A 176 3.18 4.66 -4.12
CA THR A 176 1.81 5.07 -4.44
C THR A 176 0.91 4.92 -3.21
N GLY A 177 1.04 3.82 -2.46
CA GLY A 177 0.30 3.64 -1.21
C GLY A 177 0.57 4.76 -0.20
N LYS A 178 1.83 5.15 -0.02
CA LYS A 178 2.19 6.29 0.85
C LYS A 178 1.61 7.62 0.37
N TYR A 179 1.60 7.85 -0.93
CA TYR A 179 1.00 9.07 -1.52
C TYR A 179 -0.50 9.17 -1.21
N PHE A 180 -1.21 8.03 -1.19
CA PHE A 180 -2.62 7.94 -0.80
C PHE A 180 -2.84 7.61 0.69
N GLU A 181 -1.86 7.93 1.55
CA GLU A 181 -1.92 7.83 3.01
C GLU A 181 -2.09 6.39 3.56
N LEU A 182 -1.79 5.37 2.75
CA LEU A 182 -1.78 3.98 3.20
C LEU A 182 -0.53 3.72 4.04
N LYS A 183 -0.70 3.59 5.34
CA LYS A 183 0.41 3.40 6.28
C LYS A 183 1.04 2.01 6.10
N GLN A 184 2.37 1.96 6.17
CA GLN A 184 3.17 0.76 5.98
C GLN A 184 4.24 0.71 7.05
N ASN A 185 4.04 -0.12 8.07
CA ASN A 185 4.96 -0.24 9.18
C ASN A 185 5.10 -1.70 9.66
N VAL A 186 5.71 -1.92 10.82
CA VAL A 186 5.97 -3.25 11.39
C VAL A 186 4.67 -4.01 11.69
N PHE A 187 3.63 -3.31 12.15
CA PHE A 187 2.39 -3.91 12.65
C PHE A 187 1.30 -3.98 11.58
N ARG A 188 1.23 -2.99 10.68
CA ARG A 188 0.19 -2.92 9.65
C ARG A 188 0.71 -2.52 8.28
N ASP A 189 -0.04 -2.91 7.26
CA ASP A 189 0.16 -2.50 5.87
C ASP A 189 -1.21 -2.18 5.26
N ASP A 190 -1.58 -0.89 5.26
CA ASP A 190 -2.91 -0.43 4.85
C ASP A 190 -3.18 -0.60 3.34
N ARG A 191 -2.15 -0.96 2.56
CA ARG A 191 -2.35 -1.38 1.15
C ARG A 191 -3.18 -2.66 1.04
N ARG A 192 -3.27 -3.43 2.13
CA ARG A 192 -4.07 -4.64 2.26
C ARG A 192 -5.39 -4.38 2.95
N ASP A 193 -5.52 -3.28 3.70
CA ASP A 193 -6.74 -2.93 4.40
C ASP A 193 -7.90 -2.77 3.42
N VAL A 194 -9.02 -3.42 3.71
CA VAL A 194 -10.16 -3.47 2.79
C VAL A 194 -10.73 -2.08 2.53
N LEU A 195 -10.93 -1.30 3.57
CA LEU A 195 -11.56 0.03 3.46
C LEU A 195 -10.56 1.08 2.96
N ALA A 196 -9.39 1.15 3.61
CA ALA A 196 -8.39 2.16 3.27
C ALA A 196 -7.87 2.00 1.84
N SER A 197 -7.58 0.74 1.41
CA SER A 197 -7.10 0.51 0.05
C SER A 197 -8.17 0.72 -1.02
N THR A 198 -9.45 0.40 -0.72
CA THR A 198 -10.56 0.71 -1.64
C THR A 198 -10.72 2.21 -1.80
N ARG A 199 -10.79 2.98 -0.70
CA ARG A 199 -10.80 4.45 -0.77
C ARG A 199 -9.67 4.98 -1.64
N ALA A 200 -8.44 4.57 -1.34
CA ALA A 200 -7.25 5.03 -2.07
C ALA A 200 -7.27 4.65 -3.55
N ALA A 201 -7.75 3.46 -3.91
CA ALA A 201 -7.86 3.02 -5.30
C ALA A 201 -8.86 3.88 -6.07
N LEU A 202 -10.02 4.14 -5.49
CA LEU A 202 -11.04 4.97 -6.11
C LEU A 202 -10.62 6.45 -6.19
N ASP A 203 -9.94 6.98 -5.18
CA ASP A 203 -9.33 8.33 -5.22
C ASP A 203 -8.31 8.43 -6.36
N TYR A 204 -7.47 7.40 -6.55
CA TYR A 204 -6.48 7.38 -7.62
C TYR A 204 -7.13 7.26 -9.00
N LEU A 205 -8.10 6.36 -9.17
CA LEU A 205 -8.83 6.20 -10.43
C LEU A 205 -9.59 7.47 -10.81
N GLN A 206 -10.22 8.14 -9.86
CA GLN A 206 -10.92 9.41 -10.07
C GLN A 206 -9.95 10.52 -10.50
N LYS A 207 -8.78 10.60 -9.85
CA LYS A 207 -7.69 11.51 -10.27
C LYS A 207 -7.25 11.22 -11.71
N LEU A 208 -7.03 9.95 -12.05
CA LEU A 208 -6.57 9.54 -13.38
C LEU A 208 -7.61 9.84 -14.46
N TYR A 209 -8.88 9.59 -14.18
CA TYR A 209 -9.96 9.97 -15.08
C TYR A 209 -10.03 11.48 -15.28
N GLY A 210 -9.89 12.26 -14.20
CA GLY A 210 -9.81 13.72 -14.29
C GLY A 210 -8.63 14.24 -15.15
N MET A 211 -7.51 13.47 -15.21
CA MET A 211 -6.34 13.83 -16.04
C MET A 211 -6.52 13.51 -17.52
N PHE A 212 -7.18 12.42 -17.86
CA PHE A 212 -7.21 11.90 -19.22
C PHE A 212 -8.60 12.00 -19.89
N GLY A 213 -9.67 12.17 -19.12
CA GLY A 213 -11.05 12.23 -19.62
C GLY A 213 -11.57 10.92 -20.24
N ASP A 214 -10.80 9.83 -20.10
CA ASP A 214 -11.07 8.53 -20.71
C ASP A 214 -10.72 7.41 -19.73
N TRP A 215 -11.65 6.46 -19.53
CA TRP A 215 -11.47 5.37 -18.57
C TRP A 215 -10.40 4.36 -19.00
N HIS A 216 -10.28 4.07 -20.30
CA HIS A 216 -9.25 3.14 -20.78
C HIS A 216 -7.84 3.73 -20.57
N LEU A 217 -7.66 5.04 -20.81
CA LEU A 217 -6.41 5.74 -20.51
C LEU A 217 -6.15 5.85 -19.00
N ALA A 218 -7.19 6.08 -18.19
CA ALA A 218 -7.09 6.07 -16.73
C ALA A 218 -6.64 4.71 -16.21
N LEU A 219 -7.19 3.62 -16.73
CA LEU A 219 -6.80 2.25 -16.38
C LEU A 219 -5.38 1.92 -16.85
N ALA A 220 -4.98 2.35 -18.06
CA ALA A 220 -3.61 2.24 -18.51
C ALA A 220 -2.65 2.98 -17.57
N ALA A 221 -3.05 4.15 -17.07
CA ALA A 221 -2.25 4.94 -16.13
C ALA A 221 -2.21 4.35 -14.73
N TYR A 222 -3.27 3.69 -14.28
CA TYR A 222 -3.29 2.93 -13.04
C TYR A 222 -2.22 1.82 -13.04
N ASN A 223 -2.10 1.09 -14.16
CA ASN A 223 -1.13 -0.01 -14.33
C ASN A 223 0.30 0.48 -14.63
N TRP A 224 0.46 1.47 -15.51
CA TRP A 224 1.79 1.89 -16.03
C TRP A 224 2.30 3.21 -15.45
N GLY A 225 1.46 3.93 -14.73
CA GLY A 225 1.72 5.25 -14.17
C GLY A 225 1.34 6.39 -15.11
N GLU A 226 0.72 7.43 -14.54
CA GLU A 226 0.21 8.61 -15.27
C GLU A 226 1.28 9.33 -16.10
N GLY A 227 2.51 9.41 -15.58
CA GLY A 227 3.61 10.04 -16.32
C GLY A 227 4.02 9.27 -17.57
N SER A 228 3.87 7.94 -17.59
CA SER A 228 4.20 7.11 -18.75
C SER A 228 3.15 7.24 -19.84
N VAL A 229 1.88 7.20 -19.46
CA VAL A 229 0.75 7.43 -20.40
C VAL A 229 0.81 8.83 -20.97
N GLY A 230 1.02 9.86 -20.15
CA GLY A 230 1.15 11.25 -20.62
C GLY A 230 2.29 11.43 -21.62
N ARG A 231 3.44 10.78 -21.41
CA ARG A 231 4.55 10.81 -22.39
C ARG A 231 4.21 10.09 -23.69
N ALA A 232 3.49 8.98 -23.63
CA ALA A 232 3.05 8.24 -24.81
C ALA A 232 2.06 9.08 -25.65
N ILE A 233 1.09 9.72 -25.01
CA ILE A 233 0.15 10.66 -25.63
C ILE A 233 0.91 11.80 -26.32
N ALA A 234 1.81 12.47 -25.59
CA ALA A 234 2.57 13.60 -26.15
C ALA A 234 3.47 13.19 -27.34
N LYS A 235 4.00 11.96 -27.31
CA LYS A 235 4.77 11.41 -28.43
C LYS A 235 3.90 11.22 -29.68
N ASN A 236 2.72 10.62 -29.51
CA ASN A 236 1.78 10.40 -30.63
C ASN A 236 1.27 11.72 -31.19
N GLN A 237 0.90 12.69 -30.34
CA GLN A 237 0.50 14.03 -30.76
C GLN A 237 1.54 14.71 -31.64
N LYS A 238 2.84 14.65 -31.25
CA LYS A 238 3.94 15.18 -32.06
C LYS A 238 4.10 14.50 -33.42
N ALA A 239 3.68 13.25 -33.52
CA ALA A 239 3.75 12.44 -34.73
C ALA A 239 2.48 12.54 -35.58
N GLY A 240 1.46 13.29 -35.15
CA GLY A 240 0.15 13.36 -35.81
C GLY A 240 -0.63 12.05 -35.75
N LEU A 241 -0.34 11.17 -34.74
CA LEU A 241 -1.01 9.90 -34.51
C LEU A 241 -2.13 10.05 -33.48
N GLY A 242 -3.07 9.11 -33.48
CA GLY A 242 -4.11 9.04 -32.49
C GLY A 242 -3.60 8.80 -31.07
N THR A 243 -4.41 9.16 -30.08
CA THR A 243 -4.04 9.13 -28.65
C THR A 243 -4.97 8.28 -27.80
N SER A 244 -5.85 7.50 -28.42
CA SER A 244 -6.69 6.53 -27.73
C SER A 244 -5.85 5.40 -27.11
N TYR A 245 -6.43 4.64 -26.20
CA TYR A 245 -5.79 3.51 -25.54
C TYR A 245 -5.14 2.53 -26.55
N GLU A 246 -5.84 2.21 -27.63
CA GLU A 246 -5.37 1.22 -28.61
C GLU A 246 -4.23 1.74 -29.50
N GLU A 247 -4.14 3.07 -29.69
CA GLU A 247 -3.14 3.71 -30.54
C GLU A 247 -1.82 4.01 -29.82
N LEU A 248 -1.82 3.95 -28.47
CA LEU A 248 -0.60 4.19 -27.70
C LEU A 248 0.37 2.99 -27.76
N ASN A 249 1.64 3.29 -27.93
CA ASN A 249 2.70 2.27 -27.78
C ASN A 249 2.97 2.04 -26.28
N MET A 250 2.41 0.97 -25.73
CA MET A 250 2.48 0.60 -24.32
C MET A 250 3.17 -0.77 -24.15
N PRO A 251 3.72 -1.07 -22.95
CA PRO A 251 4.17 -2.42 -22.61
C PRO A 251 3.05 -3.45 -22.79
N ALA A 252 3.41 -4.70 -23.10
CA ALA A 252 2.44 -5.77 -23.32
C ALA A 252 1.48 -5.98 -22.13
N GLU A 253 1.96 -5.83 -20.90
CA GLU A 253 1.14 -5.92 -19.69
C GLU A 253 0.04 -4.86 -19.68
N THR A 254 0.40 -3.61 -19.92
CA THR A 254 -0.55 -2.48 -19.95
C THR A 254 -1.53 -2.59 -21.11
N ARG A 255 -1.04 -3.01 -22.29
CA ARG A 255 -1.88 -3.24 -23.48
C ARG A 255 -2.89 -4.37 -23.29
N LEU A 256 -2.66 -5.30 -22.37
CA LEU A 256 -3.59 -6.37 -21.99
C LEU A 256 -4.47 -6.00 -20.79
N TYR A 257 -4.26 -4.82 -20.17
CA TYR A 257 -4.92 -4.49 -18.91
C TYR A 257 -6.43 -4.26 -19.08
N VAL A 258 -6.82 -3.36 -19.99
CA VAL A 258 -8.24 -3.10 -20.30
C VAL A 258 -8.88 -4.34 -20.94
N PRO A 259 -8.26 -5.05 -21.91
CA PRO A 259 -8.80 -6.32 -22.42
C PRO A 259 -9.10 -7.37 -21.33
N LYS A 260 -8.27 -7.50 -20.30
CA LYS A 260 -8.55 -8.41 -19.18
C LYS A 260 -9.79 -7.96 -18.39
N LEU A 261 -9.91 -6.65 -18.12
CA LEU A 261 -11.07 -6.12 -17.39
C LEU A 261 -12.35 -6.29 -18.23
N GLN A 262 -12.29 -6.00 -19.53
CA GLN A 262 -13.41 -6.18 -20.45
C GLN A 262 -13.87 -7.64 -20.51
N ALA A 263 -12.95 -8.58 -20.58
CA ALA A 263 -13.27 -10.01 -20.57
C ALA A 263 -13.97 -10.42 -19.26
N VAL A 264 -13.52 -9.94 -18.10
CA VAL A 264 -14.20 -10.19 -16.82
C VAL A 264 -15.58 -9.53 -16.79
N LYS A 265 -15.71 -8.29 -17.29
CA LYS A 265 -17.00 -7.61 -17.47
C LYS A 265 -17.98 -8.44 -18.31
N ASN A 266 -17.53 -8.94 -19.46
CA ASN A 266 -18.36 -9.75 -20.37
C ASN A 266 -18.81 -11.05 -19.71
N ILE A 267 -17.93 -11.74 -18.96
CA ILE A 267 -18.28 -12.94 -18.18
C ILE A 267 -19.30 -12.62 -17.09
N VAL A 268 -19.14 -11.50 -16.39
CA VAL A 268 -20.11 -11.08 -15.36
C VAL A 268 -21.43 -10.66 -16.00
N ALA A 269 -21.40 -10.03 -17.17
CA ALA A 269 -22.61 -9.62 -17.91
C ALA A 269 -23.42 -10.82 -18.42
N HIS A 270 -22.74 -11.82 -18.96
CA HIS A 270 -23.33 -12.98 -19.65
C HIS A 270 -22.64 -14.29 -19.26
N PRO A 271 -22.70 -14.71 -17.97
CA PRO A 271 -21.95 -15.88 -17.49
C PRO A 271 -22.27 -17.17 -18.26
N GLU A 272 -23.48 -17.33 -18.68
CA GLU A 272 -23.95 -18.50 -19.48
C GLU A 272 -23.20 -18.63 -20.81
N ALA A 273 -22.84 -17.51 -21.46
CA ALA A 273 -22.09 -17.52 -22.72
C ALA A 273 -20.66 -18.07 -22.56
N PHE A 274 -20.13 -18.06 -21.34
CA PHE A 274 -18.80 -18.51 -21.00
C PHE A 274 -18.78 -19.79 -20.16
N SER A 275 -19.93 -20.45 -20.01
CA SER A 275 -20.10 -21.61 -19.12
C SER A 275 -19.58 -21.34 -17.70
N ALA A 276 -19.76 -20.12 -17.24
CA ALA A 276 -19.33 -19.66 -15.93
C ALA A 276 -20.51 -19.64 -14.96
N GLU A 277 -20.30 -20.16 -13.76
CA GLU A 277 -21.24 -20.04 -12.65
C GLU A 277 -20.75 -18.99 -11.66
N LEU A 278 -21.55 -17.94 -11.47
CA LEU A 278 -21.26 -16.92 -10.48
C LEU A 278 -21.92 -17.33 -9.15
N PRO A 279 -21.21 -17.24 -8.01
CA PRO A 279 -21.82 -17.51 -6.72
C PRO A 279 -22.92 -16.48 -6.43
N LEU A 280 -23.99 -16.91 -5.79
CA LEU A 280 -25.00 -16.00 -5.27
C LEU A 280 -24.37 -15.06 -4.23
N ILE A 281 -24.43 -13.77 -4.48
CA ILE A 281 -24.00 -12.73 -3.54
C ILE A 281 -25.20 -11.83 -3.27
N GLU A 282 -25.67 -11.86 -2.03
CA GLU A 282 -26.77 -11.00 -1.61
C GLU A 282 -26.39 -9.52 -1.68
N ASN A 283 -27.32 -8.66 -2.04
CA ASN A 283 -27.12 -7.21 -2.03
C ASN A 283 -27.22 -6.65 -0.61
N HIS A 284 -26.32 -7.13 0.25
CA HIS A 284 -26.24 -6.83 1.68
C HIS A 284 -24.77 -6.74 2.12
N PRO A 285 -24.41 -5.85 3.09
CA PRO A 285 -23.04 -5.77 3.62
C PRO A 285 -22.60 -7.10 4.23
N TYR A 286 -21.46 -7.62 3.79
CA TYR A 286 -20.87 -8.84 4.36
C TYR A 286 -20.29 -8.60 5.76
N PHE A 287 -19.78 -7.40 6.02
CA PHE A 287 -19.07 -7.07 7.27
C PHE A 287 -19.52 -5.73 7.86
N GLN A 288 -19.24 -5.58 9.16
CA GLN A 288 -19.35 -4.32 9.89
C GLN A 288 -17.99 -3.90 10.46
N GLN A 289 -17.83 -2.59 10.68
CA GLN A 289 -16.70 -2.02 11.43
C GLN A 289 -17.03 -2.03 12.93
N VAL A 290 -16.12 -2.56 13.73
CA VAL A 290 -16.24 -2.61 15.18
C VAL A 290 -15.05 -1.94 15.82
N GLN A 291 -15.31 -1.04 16.79
CA GLN A 291 -14.27 -0.34 17.54
C GLN A 291 -13.59 -1.27 18.56
N ILE A 292 -12.27 -1.16 18.66
CA ILE A 292 -11.49 -1.74 19.75
C ILE A 292 -10.82 -0.64 20.56
N SER A 293 -10.94 -0.71 21.88
CA SER A 293 -10.42 0.31 22.81
C SER A 293 -9.06 -0.02 23.41
N ARG A 294 -8.52 -1.20 23.13
CA ARG A 294 -7.22 -1.68 23.61
C ARG A 294 -6.58 -2.65 22.66
N ASP A 295 -5.27 -2.79 22.77
CA ASP A 295 -4.49 -3.76 21.99
C ASP A 295 -5.05 -5.18 22.21
N ILE A 296 -5.18 -5.95 21.13
CA ILE A 296 -5.77 -7.28 21.17
C ILE A 296 -5.02 -8.26 20.27
N ASP A 297 -4.83 -9.48 20.75
CA ASP A 297 -4.30 -10.55 19.90
C ASP A 297 -5.32 -10.94 18.82
N VAL A 298 -4.83 -11.14 17.59
CA VAL A 298 -5.65 -11.55 16.43
C VAL A 298 -6.45 -12.82 16.74
N ALA A 299 -5.82 -13.79 17.41
CA ALA A 299 -6.48 -15.05 17.80
C ALA A 299 -7.59 -14.82 18.84
N LEU A 300 -7.38 -13.91 19.80
CA LEU A 300 -8.40 -13.56 20.78
C LEU A 300 -9.55 -12.80 20.12
N ALA A 301 -9.25 -11.85 19.24
CA ALA A 301 -10.28 -11.09 18.52
C ALA A 301 -11.19 -12.02 17.70
N ALA A 302 -10.62 -12.97 16.95
CA ALA A 302 -11.37 -13.97 16.19
C ALA A 302 -12.25 -14.83 17.11
N ARG A 303 -11.69 -15.31 18.25
CA ARG A 303 -12.44 -16.11 19.23
C ARG A 303 -13.58 -15.32 19.89
N LEU A 304 -13.35 -14.06 20.27
CA LEU A 304 -14.40 -13.23 20.88
C LEU A 304 -15.51 -12.89 19.89
N ALA A 305 -15.20 -12.89 18.60
CA ALA A 305 -16.16 -12.71 17.52
C ALA A 305 -16.88 -14.00 17.13
N ASP A 306 -16.46 -15.15 17.63
CA ASP A 306 -16.91 -16.48 17.16
C ASP A 306 -16.73 -16.65 15.64
N VAL A 307 -15.53 -16.27 15.16
CA VAL A 307 -15.15 -16.32 13.74
C VAL A 307 -13.90 -17.17 13.58
N GLN A 308 -13.84 -17.96 12.51
CA GLN A 308 -12.60 -18.67 12.17
C GLN A 308 -11.47 -17.68 11.93
N ILE A 309 -10.25 -18.00 12.37
CA ILE A 309 -9.12 -17.07 12.30
C ILE A 309 -8.74 -16.69 10.86
N GLU A 310 -8.99 -17.58 9.91
CA GLU A 310 -8.76 -17.37 8.49
C GLU A 310 -9.73 -16.31 7.93
N ASP A 311 -11.02 -16.38 8.32
CA ASP A 311 -12.04 -15.40 7.93
C ASP A 311 -11.80 -14.04 8.60
N PHE A 312 -11.40 -14.05 9.87
CA PHE A 312 -10.98 -12.83 10.55
C PHE A 312 -9.81 -12.15 9.82
N LYS A 313 -8.77 -12.92 9.45
CA LYS A 313 -7.61 -12.41 8.70
C LYS A 313 -7.96 -11.97 7.27
N ALA A 314 -8.96 -12.59 6.65
CA ALA A 314 -9.42 -12.17 5.32
C ALA A 314 -10.06 -10.79 5.38
N LEU A 315 -10.82 -10.47 6.43
CA LEU A 315 -11.41 -9.14 6.63
C LEU A 315 -10.42 -8.11 7.20
N ASN A 316 -9.38 -8.55 7.94
CA ASN A 316 -8.39 -7.69 8.58
C ASN A 316 -6.95 -7.95 8.06
N PRO A 317 -6.74 -7.94 6.74
CA PRO A 317 -5.47 -8.36 6.14
C PRO A 317 -4.32 -7.36 6.34
N SER A 318 -4.61 -6.15 6.79
CA SER A 318 -3.62 -5.12 7.16
C SER A 318 -2.82 -5.50 8.40
N ALA A 319 -3.40 -6.31 9.32
CA ALA A 319 -2.73 -6.79 10.53
C ALA A 319 -1.64 -7.81 10.17
N ARG A 320 -0.37 -7.38 10.27
CA ARG A 320 0.79 -8.20 9.88
C ARG A 320 1.39 -9.00 11.03
N ARG A 321 0.93 -8.78 12.23
CA ARG A 321 1.45 -9.34 13.48
C ARG A 321 0.35 -10.07 14.24
N PRO A 322 0.70 -10.91 15.20
CA PRO A 322 -0.30 -11.62 16.00
C PRO A 322 -1.13 -10.70 16.91
N VAL A 323 -0.79 -9.40 16.99
CA VAL A 323 -1.47 -8.37 17.77
C VAL A 323 -1.93 -7.22 16.89
N ILE A 324 -3.10 -6.67 17.17
CA ILE A 324 -3.63 -5.42 16.63
C ILE A 324 -3.44 -4.35 17.69
N LEU A 325 -2.75 -3.27 17.33
CA LEU A 325 -2.53 -2.12 18.20
C LEU A 325 -3.69 -1.13 18.03
N ALA A 326 -4.53 -0.99 19.05
CA ALA A 326 -5.75 -0.17 18.98
C ALA A 326 -5.47 1.29 18.61
N ALA A 327 -4.38 1.85 19.13
CA ALA A 327 -3.99 3.23 18.82
C ALA A 327 -3.65 3.47 17.34
N GLY A 328 -3.21 2.43 16.63
CA GLY A 328 -2.92 2.50 15.19
C GLY A 328 -4.06 1.99 14.31
N THR A 329 -4.82 1.02 14.80
CA THR A 329 -5.92 0.37 14.10
C THR A 329 -7.11 0.28 15.07
N PRO A 330 -7.87 1.38 15.24
CA PRO A 330 -8.94 1.44 16.25
C PRO A 330 -10.19 0.65 15.85
N GLN A 331 -10.24 0.13 14.62
CA GLN A 331 -11.38 -0.60 14.07
C GLN A 331 -10.93 -1.91 13.47
N ILE A 332 -11.76 -2.93 13.65
CA ILE A 332 -11.65 -4.23 12.97
C ILE A 332 -12.92 -4.50 12.16
N LEU A 333 -12.80 -5.31 11.11
CA LEU A 333 -13.92 -5.76 10.32
C LEU A 333 -14.33 -7.16 10.77
N LEU A 334 -15.61 -7.37 10.98
CA LEU A 334 -16.20 -8.65 11.35
C LEU A 334 -17.39 -8.96 10.47
N PRO A 335 -17.69 -10.24 10.20
CA PRO A 335 -18.93 -10.59 9.52
C PRO A 335 -20.12 -9.95 10.21
N TRP A 336 -21.14 -9.59 9.45
CA TRP A 336 -22.27 -8.77 9.92
C TRP A 336 -22.87 -9.31 11.22
N ASP A 337 -23.16 -10.60 11.27
CA ASP A 337 -23.80 -11.25 12.42
C ASP A 337 -22.89 -11.39 13.64
N ASN A 338 -21.58 -11.39 13.45
CA ASN A 338 -20.60 -11.58 14.51
C ASN A 338 -20.20 -10.27 15.22
N ALA A 339 -20.54 -9.11 14.67
CA ALA A 339 -20.15 -7.82 15.23
C ALA A 339 -20.69 -7.59 16.64
N LEU A 340 -21.98 -7.87 16.87
CA LEU A 340 -22.62 -7.76 18.20
C LEU A 340 -22.11 -8.83 19.18
N VAL A 341 -21.81 -10.03 18.69
CA VAL A 341 -21.21 -11.10 19.48
C VAL A 341 -19.86 -10.65 20.02
N PHE A 342 -19.00 -10.11 19.14
CA PHE A 342 -17.71 -9.57 19.56
C PHE A 342 -17.86 -8.46 20.60
N GLN A 343 -18.72 -7.46 20.38
CA GLN A 343 -18.88 -6.32 21.29
C GLN A 343 -19.23 -6.78 22.70
N ARG A 344 -20.18 -7.70 22.83
CA ARG A 344 -20.58 -8.27 24.12
C ARG A 344 -19.43 -9.05 24.77
N ASN A 345 -18.78 -9.92 24.02
CA ASN A 345 -17.69 -10.76 24.55
C ASN A 345 -16.46 -9.92 24.88
N PHE A 346 -16.15 -8.88 24.08
CA PHE A 346 -15.04 -7.98 24.33
C PHE A 346 -15.26 -7.16 25.61
N ALA A 347 -16.45 -6.63 25.84
CA ALA A 347 -16.78 -5.89 27.05
C ALA A 347 -16.77 -6.76 28.31
N ALA A 348 -17.19 -8.03 28.19
CA ALA A 348 -17.28 -8.97 29.30
C ALA A 348 -15.97 -9.75 29.58
N TYR A 349 -14.95 -9.62 28.72
CA TYR A 349 -13.72 -10.43 28.82
C TYR A 349 -12.92 -10.08 30.07
N SER A 350 -12.74 -11.07 30.95
CA SER A 350 -12.00 -10.94 32.21
C SER A 350 -10.99 -12.07 32.45
N GLN A 351 -10.84 -12.98 31.47
CA GLN A 351 -10.04 -14.20 31.61
C GLN A 351 -8.53 -14.03 31.37
N GLY A 352 -8.03 -12.80 31.34
CA GLY A 352 -6.61 -12.53 31.14
C GLY A 352 -6.31 -11.25 30.38
N GLN A 353 -5.12 -11.17 29.80
CA GLN A 353 -4.71 -10.02 28.99
C GLN A 353 -5.35 -10.09 27.59
N TYR A 354 -5.76 -8.95 27.03
CA TYR A 354 -6.26 -8.86 25.67
C TYR A 354 -5.16 -9.08 24.63
N ALA A 355 -3.94 -8.64 24.92
CA ALA A 355 -2.78 -8.81 24.05
C ALA A 355 -1.64 -9.48 24.79
N SER A 356 -1.11 -10.56 24.26
CA SER A 356 0.10 -11.24 24.75
C SER A 356 1.38 -10.65 24.16
N TRP A 357 1.26 -9.79 23.16
CA TRP A 357 2.35 -9.11 22.46
C TRP A 357 2.25 -7.60 22.60
N THR A 358 3.40 -6.92 22.51
CA THR A 358 3.49 -5.45 22.55
C THR A 358 4.65 -4.97 21.68
N ALA A 359 4.83 -3.64 21.60
CA ALA A 359 5.93 -2.98 20.91
C ALA A 359 7.02 -2.55 21.91
N TRP A 360 8.27 -2.87 21.59
CA TRP A 360 9.44 -2.39 22.32
C TRP A 360 10.35 -1.62 21.38
N THR A 361 10.76 -0.42 21.80
CA THR A 361 11.67 0.43 21.01
C THR A 361 13.09 0.32 21.55
N ALA A 362 14.04 -0.03 20.69
CA ALA A 362 15.44 -0.18 21.05
C ALA A 362 16.04 1.19 21.45
N PRO A 363 16.53 1.34 22.69
CA PRO A 363 17.07 2.63 23.20
C PRO A 363 18.42 2.99 22.57
N SER A 364 19.19 2.00 22.15
CA SER A 364 20.50 2.14 21.52
C SER A 364 20.68 1.15 20.39
N THR A 365 21.72 1.34 19.55
CA THR A 365 22.09 0.33 18.56
C THR A 365 22.75 -0.85 19.26
N MET A 366 22.18 -2.06 19.05
CA MET A 366 22.60 -3.28 19.74
C MET A 366 22.50 -4.52 18.85
N ASN A 367 23.12 -5.61 19.23
CA ASN A 367 22.96 -6.89 18.56
C ASN A 367 21.67 -7.61 19.02
N ALA A 368 21.27 -8.66 18.29
CA ALA A 368 20.02 -9.36 18.61
C ALA A 368 20.09 -10.14 19.95
N THR A 369 21.26 -10.61 20.35
CA THR A 369 21.48 -11.27 21.66
C THR A 369 21.18 -10.31 22.81
N GLU A 370 21.66 -9.07 22.69
CA GLU A 370 21.43 -8.02 23.69
C GLU A 370 19.96 -7.60 23.73
N ALA A 371 19.34 -7.37 22.55
CA ALA A 371 17.92 -7.07 22.47
C ALA A 371 17.04 -8.20 23.04
N ALA A 372 17.38 -9.46 22.79
CA ALA A 372 16.70 -10.62 23.34
C ALA A 372 16.73 -10.64 24.87
N ARG A 373 17.88 -10.27 25.46
CA ARG A 373 18.03 -10.15 26.91
C ARG A 373 17.15 -9.05 27.51
N HIS A 374 17.06 -7.88 26.83
CA HIS A 374 16.20 -6.78 27.27
C HIS A 374 14.70 -7.13 27.21
N THR A 375 14.32 -7.98 26.30
CA THR A 375 12.90 -8.31 26.01
C THR A 375 12.45 -9.64 26.64
N GLY A 376 13.36 -10.37 27.28
CA GLY A 376 13.06 -11.69 27.86
C GLY A 376 12.81 -12.79 26.83
N MET A 377 13.20 -12.58 25.57
CA MET A 377 13.10 -13.56 24.49
C MET A 377 14.42 -14.32 24.31
N ASN A 378 14.35 -15.48 23.64
CA ASN A 378 15.57 -16.03 23.06
C ASN A 378 15.90 -15.34 21.71
N GLU A 379 17.19 -15.33 21.33
CA GLU A 379 17.64 -14.61 20.13
C GLU A 379 16.99 -15.15 18.85
N SER A 380 16.81 -16.45 18.73
CA SER A 380 16.24 -17.06 17.51
C SER A 380 14.78 -16.68 17.33
N GLU A 381 14.02 -16.65 18.41
CA GLU A 381 12.62 -16.21 18.42
C GLU A 381 12.51 -14.71 18.11
N LEU A 382 13.32 -13.85 18.76
CA LEU A 382 13.35 -12.42 18.48
C LEU A 382 13.63 -12.15 17.00
N ARG A 383 14.62 -12.84 16.42
CA ARG A 383 14.96 -12.72 14.99
C ARG A 383 13.82 -13.17 14.10
N SER A 384 13.23 -14.32 14.38
CA SER A 384 12.13 -14.90 13.61
C SER A 384 10.91 -13.99 13.62
N MET A 385 10.47 -13.58 14.81
CA MET A 385 9.29 -12.74 14.99
C MET A 385 9.44 -11.35 14.35
N ASN A 386 10.66 -10.81 14.30
CA ASN A 386 10.92 -9.46 13.78
C ASN A 386 11.62 -9.45 12.41
N ASN A 387 11.79 -10.61 11.77
CA ASN A 387 12.46 -10.75 10.47
C ASN A 387 13.87 -10.12 10.46
N ILE A 388 14.66 -10.34 11.52
CA ILE A 388 16.02 -9.82 11.65
C ILE A 388 17.01 -10.83 11.06
N PRO A 389 17.66 -10.54 9.93
CA PRO A 389 18.64 -11.45 9.34
C PRO A 389 19.84 -11.69 10.26
N PRO A 390 20.59 -12.80 10.08
CA PRO A 390 21.85 -13.00 10.76
C PRO A 390 22.85 -11.86 10.50
N ARG A 391 23.70 -11.57 11.49
CA ARG A 391 24.73 -10.53 11.40
C ARG A 391 24.20 -9.12 11.13
N MET A 392 23.04 -8.80 11.66
CA MET A 392 22.48 -7.45 11.62
C MET A 392 22.35 -6.91 13.05
N LEU A 393 22.76 -5.66 13.23
CA LEU A 393 22.49 -4.86 14.41
C LEU A 393 21.12 -4.20 14.27
N ILE A 394 20.41 -4.12 15.38
CA ILE A 394 19.17 -3.37 15.54
C ILE A 394 19.55 -1.94 15.88
N LYS A 395 19.19 -0.98 15.03
CA LYS A 395 19.51 0.45 15.27
C LYS A 395 18.63 1.03 16.38
N ALA A 396 19.17 2.01 17.09
CA ALA A 396 18.39 2.83 18.02
C ALA A 396 17.11 3.37 17.35
N GLY A 397 15.99 3.37 18.08
CA GLY A 397 14.69 3.77 17.59
C GLY A 397 13.95 2.68 16.78
N SER A 398 14.55 1.52 16.55
CA SER A 398 13.83 0.38 15.94
C SER A 398 12.75 -0.13 16.88
N THR A 399 11.56 -0.37 16.36
CA THR A 399 10.44 -0.95 17.10
C THR A 399 10.32 -2.43 16.79
N LEU A 400 10.35 -3.27 17.81
CA LEU A 400 10.24 -4.72 17.71
C LEU A 400 8.95 -5.22 18.36
N LEU A 401 8.40 -6.30 17.80
CA LEU A 401 7.36 -7.08 18.43
C LEU A 401 7.97 -7.95 19.52
N VAL A 402 7.47 -7.85 20.74
CA VAL A 402 7.95 -8.60 21.89
C VAL A 402 6.78 -9.10 22.76
N PRO A 403 6.94 -10.15 23.58
CA PRO A 403 5.93 -10.57 24.52
C PRO A 403 5.61 -9.45 25.52
N ARG A 404 4.35 -9.31 25.87
CA ARG A 404 3.88 -8.37 26.91
C ARG A 404 4.27 -8.92 28.29
N THR A 405 4.88 -8.08 29.11
CA THR A 405 5.26 -8.40 30.48
C THR A 405 4.56 -7.46 31.46
N ALA A 406 4.63 -7.75 32.76
CA ALA A 406 4.08 -6.86 33.78
C ALA A 406 4.65 -5.43 33.73
N LEU A 407 5.90 -5.28 33.29
CA LEU A 407 6.56 -3.96 33.10
C LEU A 407 6.09 -3.24 31.83
N MET A 408 5.48 -3.96 30.88
CA MET A 408 4.97 -3.45 29.61
C MET A 408 3.47 -3.77 29.48
N ALA A 409 2.71 -3.57 30.56
CA ALA A 409 1.28 -3.91 30.61
C ALA A 409 0.39 -2.91 29.86
N ASN A 410 0.85 -1.69 29.63
CA ASN A 410 0.09 -0.65 28.95
C ASN A 410 -0.02 -0.90 27.45
N ASP A 411 -1.10 -0.42 26.85
CA ASP A 411 -1.29 -0.42 25.42
C ASP A 411 -0.30 0.52 24.73
N VAL A 412 0.04 0.19 23.49
CA VAL A 412 1.04 0.93 22.70
C VAL A 412 0.49 2.31 22.34
N SER A 413 1.30 3.35 22.51
CA SER A 413 0.91 4.72 22.12
C SER A 413 0.73 4.88 20.62
N SER A 414 -0.10 5.84 20.21
CA SER A 414 -0.34 6.16 18.79
C SER A 414 0.95 6.51 18.05
N GLN A 415 1.88 7.24 18.69
CA GLN A 415 3.17 7.57 18.10
C GLN A 415 3.97 6.32 17.73
N VAL A 416 4.01 5.31 18.60
CA VAL A 416 4.71 4.05 18.33
C VAL A 416 3.93 3.22 17.32
N ALA A 417 2.61 3.08 17.47
CA ALA A 417 1.77 2.29 16.58
C ALA A 417 1.81 2.78 15.12
N ASP A 418 1.90 4.10 14.91
CA ASP A 418 1.93 4.70 13.57
C ASP A 418 3.32 4.71 12.94
N ASN A 419 4.38 4.84 13.73
CA ASN A 419 5.75 5.05 13.23
C ASN A 419 6.68 3.85 13.43
N ALA A 420 6.15 2.71 13.89
CA ALA A 420 6.93 1.50 14.17
C ALA A 420 7.70 1.02 12.93
N GLN A 421 9.03 1.07 13.00
CA GLN A 421 9.91 0.60 11.94
C GLN A 421 11.09 -0.17 12.50
N VAL A 422 11.57 -1.19 11.77
CA VAL A 422 12.83 -1.87 12.06
C VAL A 422 13.91 -1.35 11.15
N SER A 423 14.90 -0.69 11.71
CA SER A 423 16.09 -0.23 11.02
C SER A 423 17.28 -1.11 11.40
N LEU A 424 17.94 -1.69 10.42
CA LEU A 424 19.05 -2.61 10.63
C LEU A 424 20.35 -2.04 10.05
N ALA A 425 21.48 -2.44 10.63
CA ALA A 425 22.80 -2.17 10.08
C ALA A 425 23.62 -3.48 10.05
N PRO A 426 24.52 -3.68 9.08
CA PRO A 426 25.41 -4.82 9.09
C PRO A 426 26.28 -4.84 10.34
N GLU A 427 26.40 -5.99 11.00
CA GLU A 427 27.34 -6.22 12.08
C GLU A 427 28.74 -6.42 11.49
N ILE A 428 29.64 -5.53 11.82
CA ILE A 428 31.03 -5.64 11.38
C ILE A 428 31.75 -6.63 12.29
N VAL A 429 31.75 -7.89 11.91
CA VAL A 429 32.55 -8.91 12.59
C VAL A 429 34.01 -8.68 12.26
N THR A 430 34.81 -8.31 13.27
CA THR A 430 36.24 -8.13 13.11
C THR A 430 37.00 -9.39 13.56
N ARG A 431 38.07 -9.74 12.84
CA ARG A 431 39.01 -10.77 13.23
C ARG A 431 40.25 -10.13 13.84
N ARG A 432 40.66 -10.60 15.01
CA ARG A 432 41.96 -10.23 15.60
C ARG A 432 43.08 -10.75 14.68
N THR A 433 43.89 -9.83 14.17
CA THR A 433 45.00 -10.11 13.26
C THR A 433 46.26 -9.46 13.81
N THR A 434 47.35 -10.18 13.87
CA THR A 434 48.64 -9.63 14.29
C THR A 434 49.50 -9.34 13.06
N VAL A 435 50.00 -8.12 12.95
CA VAL A 435 50.87 -7.67 11.86
C VAL A 435 52.20 -7.12 12.43
N LYS A 436 53.28 -7.20 11.65
CA LYS A 436 54.59 -6.65 12.06
C LYS A 436 54.75 -5.22 11.50
N ALA A 437 55.14 -4.29 12.34
CA ALA A 437 55.48 -2.93 11.92
C ALA A 437 56.69 -2.91 10.99
N ARG A 438 56.62 -2.04 9.99
CA ARG A 438 57.76 -1.71 9.11
C ARG A 438 58.62 -0.63 9.80
N LYS A 439 59.82 -0.34 9.25
CA LYS A 439 60.70 0.69 9.76
C LYS A 439 59.97 2.06 9.69
N GLY A 440 59.84 2.74 10.81
CA GLY A 440 59.24 4.09 10.90
C GLY A 440 57.72 4.15 10.76
N GLU A 441 56.99 3.03 10.91
CA GLU A 441 55.53 3.05 10.87
C GLU A 441 54.95 3.63 12.18
N SER A 442 54.04 4.60 12.02
CA SER A 442 53.23 5.17 13.10
C SER A 442 51.86 4.52 13.17
N VAL A 443 51.15 4.76 14.27
CA VAL A 443 49.72 4.35 14.41
C VAL A 443 48.89 4.84 13.22
N THR A 444 49.09 6.09 12.80
CA THR A 444 48.35 6.69 11.67
C THR A 444 48.69 6.04 10.34
N SER A 445 49.97 5.70 10.10
CA SER A 445 50.37 5.02 8.84
C SER A 445 49.81 3.57 8.75
N ILE A 446 49.76 2.87 9.89
CA ILE A 446 49.14 1.53 9.96
C ILE A 446 47.62 1.62 9.79
N ALA A 447 46.97 2.57 10.45
CA ALA A 447 45.54 2.82 10.30
C ALA A 447 45.16 3.05 8.83
N SER A 448 45.92 3.90 8.13
CA SER A 448 45.75 4.16 6.71
C SER A 448 45.99 2.91 5.84
N ARG A 449 47.05 2.14 6.14
CA ARG A 449 47.38 0.91 5.41
C ARG A 449 46.29 -0.17 5.46
N TYR A 450 45.57 -0.26 6.58
CA TYR A 450 44.53 -1.25 6.81
C TYR A 450 43.10 -0.72 6.73
N GLY A 451 42.93 0.58 6.44
CA GLY A 451 41.62 1.22 6.32
C GLY A 451 40.82 1.27 7.63
N VAL A 452 41.50 1.42 8.76
CA VAL A 452 40.90 1.50 10.10
C VAL A 452 41.20 2.84 10.77
N ALA A 453 40.40 3.23 11.76
CA ALA A 453 40.64 4.49 12.48
C ALA A 453 41.93 4.42 13.31
N ALA A 454 42.72 5.50 13.32
CA ALA A 454 43.95 5.58 14.10
C ALA A 454 43.71 5.39 15.59
N ALA A 455 42.63 5.97 16.13
CA ALA A 455 42.21 5.79 17.52
C ALA A 455 41.95 4.31 17.87
N SER A 456 41.40 3.55 16.96
CA SER A 456 41.16 2.12 17.15
C SER A 456 42.48 1.32 17.21
N VAL A 457 43.44 1.62 16.30
CA VAL A 457 44.76 0.99 16.32
C VAL A 457 45.49 1.33 17.62
N ALA A 458 45.43 2.57 18.07
CA ALA A 458 45.99 3.02 19.32
C ALA A 458 45.39 2.28 20.53
N GLY A 459 44.07 2.20 20.62
CA GLY A 459 43.35 1.51 21.69
C GLY A 459 43.62 0.01 21.74
N TRP A 460 43.66 -0.68 20.57
CA TRP A 460 43.95 -2.13 20.53
C TRP A 460 45.37 -2.49 20.95
N ASN A 461 46.30 -1.54 20.93
CA ASN A 461 47.71 -1.73 21.27
C ASN A 461 48.17 -0.97 22.51
N ASN A 462 47.23 -0.31 23.23
CA ASN A 462 47.52 0.49 24.44
C ASN A 462 48.65 1.55 24.23
N VAL A 463 48.58 2.26 23.08
CA VAL A 463 49.54 3.32 22.75
C VAL A 463 48.81 4.61 22.39
N SER A 464 49.52 5.74 22.39
CA SER A 464 48.96 7.02 21.91
C SER A 464 48.77 6.98 20.37
N VAL A 465 47.82 7.75 19.85
CA VAL A 465 47.57 7.90 18.39
C VAL A 465 48.83 8.45 17.67
N ASN A 466 49.66 9.22 18.36
CA ASN A 466 50.90 9.79 17.82
C ASN A 466 52.11 8.85 17.94
N SER A 467 51.93 7.64 18.48
CA SER A 467 53.04 6.70 18.70
C SER A 467 53.57 6.12 17.38
N SER A 468 54.89 5.82 17.38
CA SER A 468 55.55 5.08 16.31
C SER A 468 56.06 3.74 16.83
N PHE A 469 56.11 2.74 15.97
CA PHE A 469 56.52 1.38 16.31
C PHE A 469 57.95 1.07 15.82
N LYS A 470 58.69 0.30 16.60
CA LYS A 470 59.98 -0.25 16.15
C LYS A 470 59.74 -1.29 15.06
N LYS A 471 60.69 -1.40 14.08
CA LYS A 471 60.63 -2.43 13.05
C LYS A 471 60.47 -3.81 13.68
N GLY A 472 59.45 -4.58 13.21
CA GLY A 472 59.18 -5.95 13.68
C GLY A 472 58.25 -6.01 14.89
N HIS A 473 57.84 -4.87 15.51
CA HIS A 473 56.89 -4.85 16.62
C HIS A 473 55.58 -5.48 16.18
N GLN A 474 55.02 -6.35 17.00
CA GLN A 474 53.72 -6.98 16.75
C GLN A 474 52.57 -6.07 17.10
N ILE A 475 51.72 -5.77 16.13
CA ILE A 475 50.58 -4.87 16.28
C ILE A 475 49.31 -5.68 16.13
N VAL A 476 48.41 -5.57 17.09
CA VAL A 476 47.10 -6.17 17.09
C VAL A 476 46.13 -5.28 16.33
N LEU A 477 45.48 -5.85 15.35
CA LEU A 477 44.42 -5.19 14.59
C LEU A 477 43.16 -6.05 14.65
N HIS A 478 42.00 -5.41 14.71
CA HIS A 478 40.70 -6.06 14.52
C HIS A 478 40.17 -5.64 13.13
N LEU A 479 40.46 -6.47 12.15
CA LEU A 479 40.10 -6.19 10.75
C LEU A 479 38.76 -6.81 10.39
N PRO A 480 37.93 -6.14 9.58
CA PRO A 480 36.70 -6.73 9.08
C PRO A 480 36.96 -8.08 8.39
N PHE A 481 36.13 -9.07 8.70
CA PHE A 481 36.22 -10.38 8.04
C PHE A 481 35.74 -10.23 6.59
N SER A 482 36.68 -9.94 5.65
CA SER A 482 36.39 -10.08 4.24
C SER A 482 36.52 -11.54 3.85
N ALA A 483 35.50 -12.12 3.22
CA ALA A 483 35.49 -13.51 2.76
C ALA A 483 36.49 -13.80 1.59
N ARG A 484 37.36 -12.83 1.29
CA ARG A 484 38.46 -13.00 0.31
C ARG A 484 39.79 -12.76 0.99
N SER A 485 40.52 -13.82 1.22
CA SER A 485 41.97 -13.72 1.37
C SER A 485 42.54 -13.19 0.05
N ALA A 486 42.68 -11.87 -0.02
CA ALA A 486 43.37 -11.26 -1.15
C ALA A 486 44.85 -11.57 -1.00
N GLY A 487 45.32 -12.56 -1.73
CA GLY A 487 46.71 -12.61 -2.15
C GLY A 487 47.06 -11.27 -2.80
N SER A 488 48.19 -10.70 -2.36
CA SER A 488 48.89 -9.52 -2.86
C SER A 488 48.30 -8.84 -4.11
N ALA A 489 47.45 -7.83 -3.95
CA ALA A 489 47.14 -6.94 -5.04
C ALA A 489 48.13 -5.76 -5.01
N ARG A 490 48.98 -5.66 -6.01
CA ARG A 490 49.73 -4.45 -6.36
C ARG A 490 48.75 -3.29 -6.54
N PRO A 491 49.07 -2.08 -6.07
CA PRO A 491 48.20 -0.94 -6.30
C PRO A 491 48.14 -0.61 -7.80
N ALA A 492 46.95 -0.71 -8.37
CA ALA A 492 46.69 -0.23 -9.72
C ALA A 492 46.78 1.31 -9.72
N ARG A 493 47.71 1.83 -10.51
CA ARG A 493 47.81 3.25 -10.85
C ARG A 493 46.51 3.63 -11.57
N SER A 494 45.78 4.57 -11.01
CA SER A 494 44.65 5.25 -11.65
C SER A 494 45.16 6.08 -12.83
N ALA A 495 44.96 5.60 -14.05
CA ALA A 495 45.09 6.40 -15.25
C ALA A 495 43.74 7.11 -15.50
N VAL A 496 43.76 8.41 -15.26
CA VAL A 496 42.73 9.33 -15.76
C VAL A 496 42.81 9.31 -17.28
N ARG A 497 41.84 8.79 -17.96
CA ARG A 497 41.71 8.85 -19.42
C ARG A 497 40.51 9.73 -19.75
N SER A 498 40.85 10.93 -20.22
CA SER A 498 39.93 11.89 -20.83
C SER A 498 39.26 11.26 -22.05
N VAL A 499 37.94 11.36 -22.10
CA VAL A 499 37.13 10.99 -23.26
C VAL A 499 37.11 12.17 -24.23
N HIS A 500 37.80 11.99 -25.36
CA HIS A 500 37.54 12.77 -26.59
C HIS A 500 36.71 11.90 -27.52
N GLN A 501 35.57 12.43 -27.94
CA GLN A 501 34.84 11.95 -29.12
C GLN A 501 35.63 12.20 -30.40
N PRO A 502 35.47 11.37 -31.42
CA PRO A 502 35.17 11.92 -32.72
C PRO A 502 34.03 11.21 -33.45
N ALA A 503 33.40 11.99 -34.30
CA ALA A 503 32.29 11.65 -35.17
C ALA A 503 32.78 10.94 -36.46
N SER A 504 31.79 10.28 -37.09
CA SER A 504 31.55 10.11 -38.55
C SER A 504 32.17 8.94 -39.30
N SER A 505 31.25 8.27 -39.95
CA SER A 505 31.19 7.82 -41.36
C SER A 505 31.84 6.48 -41.73
N GLY A 506 31.03 5.66 -42.41
CA GLY A 506 31.51 4.87 -43.51
C GLY A 506 31.07 3.40 -43.59
N ARG A 507 29.95 3.14 -44.20
CA ARG A 507 29.65 2.19 -45.31
C ARG A 507 30.31 0.80 -45.35
N THR A 508 29.40 -0.18 -45.56
CA THR A 508 29.44 -1.35 -46.45
C THR A 508 30.33 -2.56 -46.07
N ALA A 509 29.74 -3.73 -45.83
CA ALA A 509 29.65 -4.79 -46.87
C ALA A 509 28.99 -6.07 -46.33
N ILE A 510 28.13 -6.58 -47.18
CA ILE A 510 27.45 -7.87 -47.17
C ILE A 510 28.47 -9.02 -47.31
N LYS A 511 28.32 -10.09 -46.52
CA LYS A 511 28.69 -11.42 -47.04
C LYS A 511 27.82 -12.50 -46.43
N ALA A 512 27.00 -13.05 -47.29
CA ALA A 512 26.25 -14.29 -47.08
C ALA A 512 27.21 -15.48 -47.31
N GLU A 513 27.09 -16.51 -46.48
CA GLU A 513 27.44 -17.84 -46.95
C GLU A 513 26.59 -18.93 -46.30
N LYS A 514 26.22 -19.83 -47.17
CA LYS A 514 25.25 -20.91 -47.13
C LYS A 514 25.79 -22.20 -46.50
N ARG A 515 24.81 -23.06 -46.16
CA ARG A 515 24.83 -24.55 -46.13
C ARG A 515 25.37 -25.15 -44.82
N SER A 516 24.78 -26.25 -44.31
CA SER A 516 24.15 -27.41 -44.97
C SER A 516 23.20 -28.14 -44.02
N ALA A 517 22.18 -28.72 -44.60
CA ALA A 517 21.29 -29.68 -44.00
C ALA A 517 21.98 -31.04 -43.80
N SER A 518 21.65 -31.76 -42.76
CA SER A 518 21.70 -33.22 -42.77
C SER A 518 20.51 -33.83 -42.05
N LYS A 519 19.75 -34.57 -42.84
CA LYS A 519 18.70 -35.49 -42.43
C LYS A 519 19.31 -36.72 -41.76
N THR A 520 18.69 -37.24 -40.73
CA THR A 520 18.64 -38.69 -40.53
C THR A 520 17.29 -39.12 -39.95
N ILE A 521 16.78 -40.12 -40.60
CA ILE A 521 15.48 -40.75 -40.59
C ILE A 521 15.49 -41.95 -39.61
N VAL A 522 14.34 -42.14 -38.92
CA VAL A 522 13.62 -43.39 -38.60
C VAL A 522 14.23 -44.39 -37.60
N LYS A 523 13.47 -44.74 -36.56
CA LYS A 523 12.70 -46.01 -36.53
C LYS A 523 11.83 -46.16 -35.29
N SER A 524 10.56 -46.47 -35.54
CA SER A 524 9.57 -47.00 -34.65
C SER A 524 9.96 -48.37 -34.07
N LYS A 525 9.56 -48.69 -32.84
CA LYS A 525 9.07 -50.03 -32.48
C LYS A 525 8.11 -50.00 -31.30
N LYS A 526 7.00 -50.62 -31.53
CA LYS A 526 5.97 -51.05 -30.61
C LYS A 526 6.49 -51.88 -29.43
N ARG A 527 5.99 -51.64 -28.26
CA ARG A 527 5.16 -52.62 -27.51
C ARG A 527 4.40 -51.87 -26.43
#